data_f7c0c6d033263bd2282f89eb663075d8
#
_entry.id   f7c0c6d033263bd2282f89eb663075d8
#
_cell.length_a   1.000
_cell.length_b   1.000
_cell.length_c   1.000
_cell.angle_alpha   90.00
_cell.angle_beta   90.00
_cell.angle_gamma   90.00
#
_symmetry.space_group_name_H-M   'P 1'
#
loop_
_entity.id
_entity.type
_entity.pdbx_description
1 polymer ?
#
loop_
_entity_poly.entity_id
_entity_poly.type
_entity_poly.pdbx_seq_one_letter_code
_entity_poly.pdbx_strand_id
1 'polypeptide(L)'
;MSQRLLPQPTHSVKTRLEKIAFFPYRNPVIRGLIFDLDGTLVDSLPGIAAALNHSLQDLNLPTHPEKAVAGYIGDGVETLVIRALGRELVHRCDEVVAGFQKHYPSDWKTGTFPYPGMIDLLQELHQKKIPMAVLSNKPHLYTVEIVEALFPSQLFAPIRGHEQEFPKKPDPTTALQIVTDWNLSPAEVAYVGDSTVDLATAQAAKLIPLIFSWGYGTPEDFPLLNSIDDLKQAILGPS
;
A
#
# COMPACT_ATOMS: atom_id res chain seq x y z
N MET A 1 4.98 55.40 -3.17
CA MET A 1 4.81 54.14 -3.96
C MET A 1 5.81 53.13 -3.44
N SER A 2 5.38 52.27 -2.56
CA SER A 2 6.24 51.28 -1.91
C SER A 2 5.98 49.90 -2.55
N GLN A 3 6.98 49.40 -3.27
CA GLN A 3 6.92 48.06 -3.87
C GLN A 3 7.14 47.00 -2.75
N ARG A 4 6.09 46.20 -2.49
CA ARG A 4 6.22 45.00 -1.67
C ARG A 4 6.97 43.93 -2.48
N LEU A 5 8.19 43.60 -2.04
CA LEU A 5 8.94 42.43 -2.47
C LEU A 5 8.22 41.18 -2.00
N LEU A 6 7.87 40.31 -2.96
CA LEU A 6 7.38 38.93 -2.68
C LEU A 6 8.52 38.11 -2.06
N PRO A 7 8.25 37.28 -1.06
CA PRO A 7 9.26 36.38 -0.48
C PRO A 7 9.71 35.35 -1.51
N GLN A 8 11.02 35.22 -1.69
CA GLN A 8 11.66 34.19 -2.49
C GLN A 8 11.42 32.81 -1.86
N PRO A 9 11.20 31.75 -2.65
CA PRO A 9 11.05 30.38 -2.11
C PRO A 9 12.41 29.88 -1.63
N THR A 10 12.64 29.97 -0.33
CA THR A 10 13.78 29.35 0.32
C THR A 10 13.35 27.98 0.85
N HIS A 11 13.53 26.94 0.05
CA HIS A 11 14.00 25.63 0.50
C HIS A 11 14.33 24.79 -0.75
N SER A 12 15.59 24.62 -0.92
CA SER A 12 16.22 23.97 -2.06
C SER A 12 15.76 22.52 -2.22
N VAL A 13 15.42 22.14 -3.44
CA VAL A 13 15.23 20.76 -3.92
C VAL A 13 16.40 19.84 -3.49
N LYS A 14 17.61 20.37 -3.33
CA LYS A 14 18.79 19.68 -2.80
C LYS A 14 18.58 19.08 -1.40
N THR A 15 17.91 19.77 -0.49
CA THR A 15 17.66 19.29 0.89
C THR A 15 16.68 18.13 0.95
N ARG A 16 15.86 17.97 -0.10
CA ARG A 16 14.86 16.90 -0.21
C ARG A 16 15.48 15.60 -0.70
N LEU A 17 16.41 15.69 -1.64
CA LEU A 17 17.19 14.54 -2.16
C LEU A 17 18.21 14.01 -1.13
N GLU A 18 18.74 14.88 -0.26
CA GLU A 18 19.65 14.47 0.83
C GLU A 18 18.95 13.63 1.91
N LYS A 19 17.63 13.79 2.11
CA LYS A 19 16.84 12.92 3.00
C LYS A 19 16.56 11.54 2.41
N ILE A 20 16.46 11.43 1.08
CA ILE A 20 16.39 10.13 0.37
C ILE A 20 17.77 9.46 0.35
N ALA A 21 18.85 10.22 0.41
CA ALA A 21 20.23 9.71 0.52
C ALA A 21 20.59 9.08 1.88
N PHE A 22 19.65 9.02 2.84
CA PHE A 22 19.86 8.34 4.12
C PHE A 22 19.59 6.82 4.05
N PHE A 23 19.50 6.24 2.86
CA PHE A 23 19.66 4.81 2.70
C PHE A 23 21.15 4.46 2.88
N PRO A 24 21.51 3.50 3.76
CA PRO A 24 22.91 3.10 3.98
C PRO A 24 23.55 2.46 2.74
N TYR A 25 22.85 2.43 1.61
CA TYR A 25 23.29 1.89 0.33
C TYR A 25 23.48 3.03 -0.67
N ARG A 26 24.72 3.24 -1.07
CA ARG A 26 25.06 4.14 -2.20
C ARG A 26 24.27 3.70 -3.44
N ASN A 27 23.23 4.48 -3.83
CA ASN A 27 22.40 4.27 -5.03
C ASN A 27 22.15 2.77 -5.34
N PRO A 28 21.26 2.10 -4.60
CA PRO A 28 20.93 0.71 -4.89
C PRO A 28 20.33 0.63 -6.30
N VAL A 29 20.84 -0.30 -7.11
CA VAL A 29 20.21 -0.60 -8.40
C VAL A 29 18.99 -1.46 -8.12
N ILE A 30 17.79 -0.88 -8.20
CA ILE A 30 16.53 -1.60 -8.02
C ILE A 30 16.24 -2.40 -9.28
N ARG A 31 16.10 -3.71 -9.11
CA ARG A 31 15.88 -4.68 -10.20
C ARG A 31 14.56 -5.42 -10.10
N GLY A 32 13.83 -5.28 -8.99
CA GLY A 32 12.50 -5.85 -8.78
C GLY A 32 11.70 -5.01 -7.81
N LEU A 33 10.37 -5.08 -7.88
CA LEU A 33 9.46 -4.29 -7.06
C LEU A 33 8.33 -5.17 -6.51
N ILE A 34 8.15 -5.15 -5.20
CA ILE A 34 6.99 -5.73 -4.53
C ILE A 34 6.13 -4.58 -4.03
N PHE A 35 4.86 -4.56 -4.39
CA PHE A 35 3.91 -3.52 -4.01
C PHE A 35 2.88 -4.07 -3.02
N ASP A 36 2.54 -3.29 -2.00
CA ASP A 36 1.24 -3.45 -1.35
C ASP A 36 0.10 -2.99 -2.26
N LEU A 37 -1.14 -3.27 -1.90
CA LEU A 37 -2.33 -2.93 -2.68
C LEU A 37 -3.07 -1.73 -2.10
N ASP A 38 -3.70 -1.91 -0.93
CA ASP A 38 -4.58 -0.93 -0.29
C ASP A 38 -3.76 0.25 0.27
N GLY A 39 -4.00 1.47 -0.19
CA GLY A 39 -3.24 2.67 0.20
C GLY A 39 -1.93 2.87 -0.58
N THR A 40 -1.54 1.92 -1.41
CA THR A 40 -0.30 1.94 -2.21
C THR A 40 -0.57 2.00 -3.70
N LEU A 41 -1.10 0.94 -4.29
CA LEU A 41 -1.49 0.88 -5.71
C LEU A 41 -2.86 1.51 -5.95
N VAL A 42 -3.77 1.35 -5.00
CA VAL A 42 -5.17 1.80 -5.09
C VAL A 42 -5.60 2.56 -3.83
N ASP A 43 -6.43 3.58 -4.02
CA ASP A 43 -7.30 4.10 -2.96
C ASP A 43 -8.52 3.19 -2.87
N SER A 44 -8.54 2.35 -1.84
CA SER A 44 -9.63 1.40 -1.55
C SER A 44 -10.48 1.82 -0.35
N LEU A 45 -10.14 2.95 0.28
CA LEU A 45 -10.81 3.41 1.50
C LEU A 45 -12.31 3.57 1.31
N PRO A 46 -12.83 4.19 0.23
CA PRO A 46 -14.28 4.35 0.06
C PRO A 46 -15.02 3.00 0.00
N GLY A 47 -14.47 2.02 -0.74
CA GLY A 47 -15.08 0.69 -0.86
C GLY A 47 -15.05 -0.11 0.45
N ILE A 48 -13.93 -0.05 1.18
CA ILE A 48 -13.80 -0.70 2.50
C ILE A 48 -14.75 -0.05 3.50
N ALA A 49 -14.82 1.28 3.54
CA ALA A 49 -15.69 2.01 4.45
C ALA A 49 -17.18 1.76 4.16
N ALA A 50 -17.56 1.70 2.88
CA ALA A 50 -18.92 1.36 2.48
C ALA A 50 -19.32 -0.05 2.97
N ALA A 51 -18.50 -1.07 2.67
CA ALA A 51 -18.79 -2.45 3.08
C ALA A 51 -18.86 -2.62 4.60
N LEU A 52 -17.96 -1.98 5.34
CA LEU A 52 -18.01 -1.97 6.80
C LEU A 52 -19.31 -1.32 7.31
N ASN A 53 -19.63 -0.15 6.80
CA ASN A 53 -20.81 0.60 7.23
C ASN A 53 -22.13 -0.09 6.85
N HIS A 54 -22.22 -0.71 5.67
CA HIS A 54 -23.37 -1.54 5.29
C HIS A 54 -23.54 -2.73 6.25
N SER A 55 -22.45 -3.41 6.61
CA SER A 55 -22.49 -4.49 7.60
C SER A 55 -22.96 -4.02 8.97
N LEU A 56 -22.47 -2.88 9.45
CA LEU A 56 -22.87 -2.28 10.72
C LEU A 56 -24.35 -1.87 10.70
N GLN A 57 -24.83 -1.28 9.59
CA GLN A 57 -26.23 -0.89 9.40
C GLN A 57 -27.18 -2.09 9.41
N ASP A 58 -26.83 -3.18 8.71
CA ASP A 58 -27.62 -4.44 8.71
C ASP A 58 -27.84 -4.97 10.15
N LEU A 59 -26.90 -4.68 11.06
CA LEU A 59 -26.90 -5.12 12.44
C LEU A 59 -27.40 -4.05 13.43
N ASN A 60 -27.86 -2.90 12.94
CA ASN A 60 -28.24 -1.72 13.73
C ASN A 60 -27.12 -1.22 14.67
N LEU A 61 -25.86 -1.29 14.23
CA LEU A 61 -24.69 -0.80 14.93
C LEU A 61 -24.28 0.60 14.42
N PRO A 62 -23.58 1.40 15.25
CA PRO A 62 -23.06 2.70 14.82
C PRO A 62 -22.09 2.58 13.65
N THR A 63 -22.22 3.45 12.64
CA THR A 63 -21.33 3.55 11.49
C THR A 63 -20.15 4.48 11.76
N HIS A 64 -19.12 4.41 10.91
CA HIS A 64 -17.90 5.20 11.02
C HIS A 64 -17.69 6.10 9.79
N PRO A 65 -17.19 7.34 9.96
CA PRO A 65 -16.74 8.14 8.84
C PRO A 65 -15.48 7.53 8.21
N GLU A 66 -15.29 7.67 6.90
CA GLU A 66 -14.14 7.12 6.16
C GLU A 66 -12.80 7.45 6.82
N LYS A 67 -12.63 8.67 7.31
CA LYS A 67 -11.41 9.10 8.01
C LYS A 67 -11.07 8.22 9.22
N ALA A 68 -12.08 7.71 9.94
CA ALA A 68 -11.84 6.79 11.05
C ALA A 68 -11.49 5.39 10.53
N VAL A 69 -12.18 4.95 9.47
CA VAL A 69 -11.93 3.63 8.85
C VAL A 69 -10.51 3.52 8.30
N ALA A 70 -9.93 4.61 7.79
CA ALA A 70 -8.54 4.63 7.34
C ALA A 70 -7.58 4.08 8.41
N GLY A 71 -7.76 4.44 9.68
CA GLY A 71 -6.95 3.94 10.79
C GLY A 71 -7.20 2.47 11.19
N TYR A 72 -8.18 1.81 10.57
CA TYR A 72 -8.49 0.40 10.84
C TYR A 72 -7.87 -0.55 9.82
N ILE A 73 -7.46 -0.05 8.65
CA ILE A 73 -6.91 -0.82 7.52
C ILE A 73 -5.45 -1.24 7.78
N GLY A 74 -5.00 -2.33 7.16
CA GLY A 74 -3.60 -2.77 7.11
C GLY A 74 -3.35 -4.20 7.62
N ASP A 75 -4.16 -4.67 8.59
CA ASP A 75 -3.95 -5.97 9.26
C ASP A 75 -5.00 -7.04 8.89
N GLY A 76 -5.81 -6.78 7.87
CA GLY A 76 -6.88 -7.66 7.39
C GLY A 76 -8.25 -7.35 7.99
N VAL A 77 -9.30 -8.00 7.43
CA VAL A 77 -10.70 -7.66 7.71
C VAL A 77 -11.12 -7.87 9.16
N GLU A 78 -10.66 -8.94 9.81
CA GLU A 78 -10.98 -9.22 11.20
C GLU A 78 -10.48 -8.10 12.13
N THR A 79 -9.23 -7.69 11.97
CA THR A 79 -8.63 -6.60 12.74
C THR A 79 -9.32 -5.26 12.46
N LEU A 80 -9.68 -4.98 11.20
CA LEU A 80 -10.48 -3.81 10.81
C LEU A 80 -11.81 -3.79 11.58
N VAL A 81 -12.53 -4.90 11.61
CA VAL A 81 -13.82 -5.02 12.32
C VAL A 81 -13.64 -4.90 13.83
N ILE A 82 -12.63 -5.54 14.43
CA ILE A 82 -12.33 -5.41 15.86
C ILE A 82 -12.07 -3.94 16.24
N ARG A 83 -11.30 -3.22 15.43
CA ARG A 83 -11.03 -1.78 15.64
C ARG A 83 -12.31 -0.94 15.53
N ALA A 84 -13.19 -1.25 14.59
CA ALA A 84 -14.45 -0.56 14.41
C ALA A 84 -15.42 -0.81 15.56
N LEU A 85 -15.51 -2.03 16.07
CA LEU A 85 -16.43 -2.39 17.14
C LEU A 85 -15.98 -1.91 18.53
N GLY A 86 -14.66 -1.76 18.73
CA GLY A 86 -14.09 -1.46 20.02
C GLY A 86 -14.35 -2.56 21.07
N ARG A 87 -14.01 -2.30 22.33
CA ARG A 87 -14.04 -3.32 23.38
C ARG A 87 -15.45 -3.80 23.73
N GLU A 88 -16.44 -2.92 23.63
CA GLU A 88 -17.81 -3.22 24.08
C GLU A 88 -18.54 -4.15 23.11
N LEU A 89 -18.30 -4.01 21.81
CA LEU A 89 -19.01 -4.74 20.77
C LEU A 89 -18.19 -5.83 20.10
N VAL A 90 -16.93 -6.08 20.53
CA VAL A 90 -16.03 -7.06 19.92
C VAL A 90 -16.60 -8.48 19.87
N HIS A 91 -17.51 -8.82 20.79
CA HIS A 91 -18.22 -10.11 20.80
C HIS A 91 -19.12 -10.33 19.56
N ARG A 92 -19.40 -9.27 18.79
CA ARG A 92 -20.15 -9.31 17.52
C ARG A 92 -19.25 -9.35 16.27
N CYS A 93 -17.94 -9.57 16.45
CA CYS A 93 -16.96 -9.51 15.36
C CYS A 93 -17.36 -10.42 14.19
N ASP A 94 -17.69 -11.68 14.45
CA ASP A 94 -18.02 -12.66 13.43
C ASP A 94 -19.24 -12.25 12.59
N GLU A 95 -20.26 -11.65 13.21
CA GLU A 95 -21.46 -11.15 12.52
C GLU A 95 -21.10 -10.01 11.57
N VAL A 96 -20.27 -9.05 12.02
CA VAL A 96 -19.85 -7.91 11.20
C VAL A 96 -18.91 -8.35 10.10
N VAL A 97 -17.98 -9.29 10.35
CA VAL A 97 -17.12 -9.88 9.32
C VAL A 97 -17.94 -10.57 8.24
N ALA A 98 -18.94 -11.37 8.61
CA ALA A 98 -19.85 -12.01 7.66
C ALA A 98 -20.64 -10.99 6.81
N GLY A 99 -21.13 -9.92 7.46
CA GLY A 99 -21.78 -8.80 6.75
C GLY A 99 -20.84 -8.08 5.81
N PHE A 100 -19.61 -7.78 6.24
CA PHE A 100 -18.58 -7.19 5.39
C PHE A 100 -18.31 -8.06 4.15
N GLN A 101 -18.12 -9.37 4.32
CA GLN A 101 -17.90 -10.30 3.23
C GLN A 101 -19.08 -10.37 2.24
N LYS A 102 -20.30 -10.15 2.71
CA LYS A 102 -21.52 -10.07 1.86
C LYS A 102 -21.54 -8.81 1.01
N HIS A 103 -21.14 -7.66 1.56
CA HIS A 103 -21.24 -6.36 0.88
C HIS A 103 -19.98 -6.04 0.04
N TYR A 104 -18.80 -6.41 0.51
CA TYR A 104 -17.53 -6.03 -0.10
C TYR A 104 -17.40 -6.39 -1.60
N PRO A 105 -17.92 -7.55 -2.13
CA PRO A 105 -17.86 -7.88 -3.55
C PRO A 105 -18.50 -6.86 -4.49
N SER A 106 -19.47 -6.07 -4.02
CA SER A 106 -20.07 -4.98 -4.78
C SER A 106 -19.40 -3.64 -4.48
N ASP A 107 -19.10 -3.36 -3.21
CA ASP A 107 -18.68 -2.05 -2.75
C ASP A 107 -17.26 -1.70 -3.23
N TRP A 108 -16.34 -2.68 -3.31
CA TRP A 108 -15.01 -2.42 -3.82
C TRP A 108 -15.03 -1.95 -5.29
N LYS A 109 -15.95 -2.43 -6.11
CA LYS A 109 -16.04 -2.11 -7.55
C LYS A 109 -16.36 -0.63 -7.82
N THR A 110 -17.05 0.02 -6.89
CA THR A 110 -17.41 1.43 -6.99
C THR A 110 -16.58 2.34 -6.10
N GLY A 111 -15.84 1.78 -5.17
CA GLY A 111 -15.07 2.51 -4.16
C GLY A 111 -13.58 2.18 -4.13
N THR A 112 -13.01 1.60 -5.22
CA THR A 112 -11.58 1.32 -5.31
C THR A 112 -11.04 1.80 -6.64
N PHE A 113 -9.99 2.64 -6.61
CA PHE A 113 -9.43 3.27 -7.80
C PHE A 113 -7.89 3.27 -7.75
N PRO A 114 -7.19 3.07 -8.87
CA PRO A 114 -5.74 3.28 -8.93
C PRO A 114 -5.39 4.73 -8.58
N TYR A 115 -4.30 4.93 -7.85
CA TYR A 115 -3.79 6.29 -7.64
C TYR A 115 -3.42 6.95 -8.98
N PRO A 116 -3.68 8.26 -9.14
CA PRO A 116 -3.37 8.98 -10.37
C PRO A 116 -1.90 8.83 -10.78
N GLY A 117 -1.64 8.45 -12.04
CA GLY A 117 -0.29 8.24 -12.59
C GLY A 117 0.34 6.88 -12.26
N MET A 118 -0.27 6.06 -11.39
CA MET A 118 0.27 4.75 -11.02
C MET A 118 0.35 3.81 -12.23
N ILE A 119 -0.72 3.70 -13.02
CA ILE A 119 -0.76 2.81 -14.19
C ILE A 119 0.34 3.20 -15.19
N ASP A 120 0.53 4.48 -15.45
CA ASP A 120 1.52 4.97 -16.41
C ASP A 120 2.94 4.61 -15.95
N LEU A 121 3.24 4.79 -14.66
CA LEU A 121 4.53 4.38 -14.09
C LEU A 121 4.73 2.87 -14.20
N LEU A 122 3.75 2.06 -13.83
CA LEU A 122 3.86 0.60 -13.90
C LEU A 122 4.08 0.10 -15.33
N GLN A 123 3.43 0.71 -16.32
CA GLN A 123 3.65 0.39 -17.73
C GLN A 123 5.08 0.76 -18.18
N GLU A 124 5.61 1.90 -17.74
CA GLU A 124 7.01 2.29 -18.03
C GLU A 124 8.00 1.29 -17.40
N LEU A 125 7.78 0.88 -16.15
CA LEU A 125 8.62 -0.11 -15.46
C LEU A 125 8.56 -1.47 -16.15
N HIS A 126 7.39 -1.89 -16.61
CA HIS A 126 7.21 -3.12 -17.37
C HIS A 126 7.97 -3.08 -18.70
N GLN A 127 7.92 -1.96 -19.44
CA GLN A 127 8.70 -1.78 -20.67
C GLN A 127 10.21 -1.87 -20.42
N LYS A 128 10.68 -1.48 -19.25
CA LYS A 128 12.07 -1.64 -18.80
C LYS A 128 12.39 -3.05 -18.28
N LYS A 129 11.41 -3.97 -18.33
CA LYS A 129 11.54 -5.38 -17.91
C LYS A 129 11.90 -5.52 -16.41
N ILE A 130 11.45 -4.61 -15.58
CA ILE A 130 11.56 -4.73 -14.13
C ILE A 130 10.42 -5.62 -13.64
N PRO A 131 10.67 -6.79 -13.03
CA PRO A 131 9.63 -7.65 -12.49
C PRO A 131 8.91 -6.96 -11.33
N MET A 132 7.59 -7.11 -11.30
CA MET A 132 6.73 -6.52 -10.30
C MET A 132 5.77 -7.56 -9.72
N ALA A 133 5.57 -7.53 -8.41
CA ALA A 133 4.63 -8.37 -7.69
C ALA A 133 3.71 -7.54 -6.81
N VAL A 134 2.58 -8.12 -6.44
CA VAL A 134 1.71 -7.60 -5.37
C VAL A 134 1.79 -8.52 -4.16
N LEU A 135 1.95 -7.94 -2.97
CA LEU A 135 1.91 -8.65 -1.68
C LEU A 135 1.09 -7.85 -0.66
N SER A 136 -0.11 -8.33 -0.32
CA SER A 136 -1.06 -7.64 0.54
C SER A 136 -1.61 -8.52 1.67
N ASN A 137 -1.99 -7.92 2.80
CA ASN A 137 -2.73 -8.58 3.89
C ASN A 137 -4.23 -8.74 3.59
N LYS A 138 -4.70 -8.19 2.46
CA LYS A 138 -6.04 -8.41 1.95
C LYS A 138 -6.25 -9.87 1.54
N PRO A 139 -7.45 -10.48 1.72
CA PRO A 139 -7.73 -11.84 1.25
C PRO A 139 -7.35 -12.02 -0.23
N HIS A 140 -6.71 -13.15 -0.55
CA HIS A 140 -6.12 -13.41 -1.87
C HIS A 140 -7.12 -13.26 -3.01
N LEU A 141 -8.34 -13.79 -2.85
CA LEU A 141 -9.41 -13.67 -3.83
C LEU A 141 -9.62 -12.21 -4.26
N TYR A 142 -9.82 -11.30 -3.30
CA TYR A 142 -10.04 -9.88 -3.59
C TYR A 142 -8.78 -9.16 -4.07
N THR A 143 -7.59 -9.58 -3.62
CA THR A 143 -6.33 -9.04 -4.14
C THR A 143 -6.21 -9.31 -5.64
N VAL A 144 -6.46 -10.54 -6.07
CA VAL A 144 -6.44 -10.93 -7.50
C VAL A 144 -7.54 -10.20 -8.28
N GLU A 145 -8.80 -10.26 -7.82
CA GLU A 145 -9.92 -9.60 -8.51
C GLU A 145 -9.68 -8.10 -8.74
N ILE A 146 -9.17 -7.37 -7.73
CA ILE A 146 -8.92 -5.93 -7.83
C ILE A 146 -7.78 -5.66 -8.80
N VAL A 147 -6.67 -6.40 -8.69
CA VAL A 147 -5.52 -6.21 -9.57
C VAL A 147 -5.88 -6.52 -11.01
N GLU A 148 -6.58 -7.62 -11.29
CA GLU A 148 -6.99 -8.01 -12.64
C GLU A 148 -8.02 -7.05 -13.24
N ALA A 149 -8.90 -6.46 -12.43
CA ALA A 149 -9.90 -5.52 -12.90
C ALA A 149 -9.34 -4.11 -13.18
N LEU A 150 -8.35 -3.66 -12.41
CA LEU A 150 -7.89 -2.27 -12.46
C LEU A 150 -6.56 -2.07 -13.19
N PHE A 151 -5.78 -3.12 -13.40
CA PHE A 151 -4.45 -3.03 -14.00
C PHE A 151 -4.31 -3.95 -15.22
N PRO A 152 -3.48 -3.60 -16.23
CA PRO A 152 -3.15 -4.50 -17.33
C PRO A 152 -2.59 -5.85 -16.82
N SER A 153 -3.07 -6.96 -17.37
CA SER A 153 -2.86 -8.33 -16.88
C SER A 153 -1.38 -8.77 -16.81
N GLN A 154 -0.51 -8.14 -17.60
CA GLN A 154 0.91 -8.50 -17.69
C GLN A 154 1.81 -7.78 -16.67
N LEU A 155 1.29 -6.86 -15.85
CA LEU A 155 2.13 -6.00 -15.01
C LEU A 155 2.70 -6.72 -13.77
N PHE A 156 1.94 -7.64 -13.20
CA PHE A 156 2.31 -8.27 -11.93
C PHE A 156 2.40 -9.79 -12.02
N ALA A 157 3.51 -10.35 -11.56
CA ALA A 157 3.72 -11.77 -11.36
C ALA A 157 4.79 -12.00 -10.26
N PRO A 158 4.42 -12.61 -9.10
CA PRO A 158 3.09 -13.06 -8.71
C PRO A 158 2.19 -11.95 -8.11
N ILE A 159 0.88 -12.26 -7.98
CA ILE A 159 -0.06 -11.53 -7.14
C ILE A 159 -0.32 -12.39 -5.90
N ARG A 160 -0.09 -11.86 -4.69
CA ARG A 160 -0.25 -12.55 -3.42
C ARG A 160 -1.07 -11.71 -2.45
N GLY A 161 -2.22 -12.21 -2.08
CA GLY A 161 -2.98 -11.76 -0.91
C GLY A 161 -2.81 -12.75 0.23
N HIS A 162 -3.45 -12.48 1.38
CA HIS A 162 -3.42 -13.37 2.52
C HIS A 162 -4.20 -14.66 2.25
N GLU A 163 -3.55 -15.80 2.51
CA GLU A 163 -4.09 -17.17 2.55
C GLU A 163 -3.58 -17.89 3.79
N GLN A 164 -4.19 -19.04 4.15
CA GLN A 164 -3.77 -19.80 5.32
C GLN A 164 -2.34 -20.31 5.22
N GLU A 165 -1.86 -20.57 4.00
CA GLU A 165 -0.53 -21.15 3.74
C GLU A 165 0.60 -20.11 3.82
N PHE A 166 0.26 -18.81 3.72
CA PHE A 166 1.23 -17.73 3.74
C PHE A 166 1.01 -16.81 4.93
N PRO A 167 2.03 -16.59 5.76
CA PRO A 167 1.91 -15.68 6.90
C PRO A 167 1.63 -14.25 6.42
N LYS A 168 0.84 -13.53 7.24
CA LYS A 168 0.58 -12.09 6.99
C LYS A 168 1.86 -11.26 7.15
N LYS A 169 1.93 -10.17 6.41
CA LYS A 169 2.86 -9.08 6.73
C LYS A 169 2.67 -8.68 8.21
N PRO A 170 3.73 -8.41 8.97
CA PRO A 170 5.11 -8.16 8.54
C PRO A 170 6.02 -9.40 8.47
N ASP A 171 5.51 -10.64 8.47
CA ASP A 171 6.36 -11.80 8.25
C ASP A 171 6.99 -11.73 6.86
N PRO A 172 8.34 -11.87 6.73
CA PRO A 172 9.04 -11.67 5.47
C PRO A 172 8.98 -12.86 4.51
N THR A 173 8.43 -14.02 4.93
CA THR A 173 8.52 -15.28 4.20
C THR A 173 8.04 -15.17 2.76
N THR A 174 6.84 -14.61 2.54
CA THR A 174 6.28 -14.48 1.18
C THR A 174 7.08 -13.50 0.32
N ALA A 175 7.56 -12.39 0.90
CA ALA A 175 8.40 -11.45 0.18
C ALA A 175 9.74 -12.08 -0.25
N LEU A 176 10.38 -12.83 0.64
CA LEU A 176 11.63 -13.54 0.34
C LEU A 176 11.44 -14.65 -0.69
N GLN A 177 10.30 -15.35 -0.70
CA GLN A 177 9.98 -16.32 -1.74
C GLN A 177 9.90 -15.64 -3.12
N ILE A 178 9.21 -14.50 -3.23
CA ILE A 178 9.12 -13.72 -4.48
C ILE A 178 10.52 -13.32 -4.98
N VAL A 179 11.37 -12.82 -4.09
CA VAL A 179 12.75 -12.43 -4.42
C VAL A 179 13.55 -13.63 -4.94
N THR A 180 13.41 -14.80 -4.30
CA THR A 180 14.07 -16.05 -4.70
C THR A 180 13.61 -16.51 -6.08
N ASP A 181 12.30 -16.48 -6.34
CA ASP A 181 11.71 -16.87 -7.63
C ASP A 181 12.20 -15.99 -8.78
N TRP A 182 12.51 -14.71 -8.51
CA TRP A 182 13.13 -13.80 -9.48
C TRP A 182 14.64 -13.97 -9.63
N ASN A 183 15.29 -14.83 -8.83
CA ASN A 183 16.75 -14.98 -8.76
C ASN A 183 17.48 -13.65 -8.52
N LEU A 184 16.93 -12.83 -7.64
CA LEU A 184 17.48 -11.55 -7.20
C LEU A 184 17.97 -11.64 -5.74
N SER A 185 18.84 -10.71 -5.35
CA SER A 185 19.17 -10.53 -3.95
C SER A 185 18.17 -9.55 -3.28
N PRO A 186 17.88 -9.68 -1.98
CA PRO A 186 17.01 -8.74 -1.27
C PRO A 186 17.43 -7.27 -1.42
N ALA A 187 18.73 -6.99 -1.49
CA ALA A 187 19.27 -5.64 -1.67
C ALA A 187 19.01 -5.02 -3.07
N GLU A 188 18.52 -5.81 -4.03
CA GLU A 188 18.16 -5.38 -5.39
C GLU A 188 16.64 -5.20 -5.57
N VAL A 189 15.84 -5.52 -4.54
CA VAL A 189 14.37 -5.46 -4.62
C VAL A 189 13.85 -4.40 -3.67
N ALA A 190 12.98 -3.52 -4.17
CA ALA A 190 12.27 -2.58 -3.33
C ALA A 190 10.87 -3.10 -2.95
N TYR A 191 10.48 -2.83 -1.70
CA TYR A 191 9.12 -3.00 -1.22
C TYR A 191 8.45 -1.62 -1.18
N VAL A 192 7.39 -1.46 -1.96
CA VAL A 192 6.62 -0.21 -2.05
C VAL A 192 5.34 -0.38 -1.24
N GLY A 193 5.13 0.48 -0.27
CA GLY A 193 3.99 0.45 0.63
C GLY A 193 3.61 1.83 1.16
N ASP A 194 2.68 1.87 2.11
CA ASP A 194 2.20 3.10 2.75
C ASP A 194 2.13 3.01 4.28
N SER A 195 2.45 1.84 4.84
CA SER A 195 2.20 1.56 6.25
C SER A 195 3.45 1.15 7.04
N THR A 196 3.32 1.20 8.37
CA THR A 196 4.31 0.63 9.30
C THR A 196 4.49 -0.88 9.11
N VAL A 197 3.44 -1.58 8.67
CA VAL A 197 3.49 -3.02 8.37
C VAL A 197 4.37 -3.28 7.15
N ASP A 198 4.27 -2.46 6.11
CA ASP A 198 5.09 -2.55 4.90
C ASP A 198 6.55 -2.26 5.20
N LEU A 199 6.81 -1.20 5.98
CA LEU A 199 8.14 -0.86 6.43
C LEU A 199 8.77 -2.03 7.21
N ALA A 200 8.04 -2.60 8.17
CA ALA A 200 8.51 -3.73 8.96
C ALA A 200 8.76 -4.99 8.08
N THR A 201 7.89 -5.24 7.09
CA THR A 201 8.07 -6.33 6.11
C THR A 201 9.36 -6.14 5.31
N ALA A 202 9.56 -4.94 4.76
CA ALA A 202 10.77 -4.61 3.99
C ALA A 202 12.03 -4.78 4.84
N GLN A 203 12.03 -4.27 6.08
CA GLN A 203 13.16 -4.40 6.99
C GLN A 203 13.46 -5.85 7.37
N ALA A 204 12.43 -6.64 7.70
CA ALA A 204 12.58 -8.06 8.05
C ALA A 204 13.11 -8.89 6.86
N ALA A 205 12.66 -8.58 5.64
CA ALA A 205 13.14 -9.21 4.41
C ALA A 205 14.45 -8.62 3.87
N LYS A 206 14.99 -7.55 4.48
CA LYS A 206 16.18 -6.79 4.02
C LYS A 206 16.01 -6.23 2.60
N LEU A 207 14.78 -5.88 2.24
CA LEU A 207 14.42 -5.17 1.01
C LEU A 207 14.64 -3.67 1.17
N ILE A 208 14.62 -2.93 0.07
CA ILE A 208 14.67 -1.47 0.06
C ILE A 208 13.26 -0.93 0.33
N PRO A 209 12.97 -0.30 1.48
CA PRO A 209 11.64 0.22 1.76
C PRO A 209 11.41 1.55 1.03
N LEU A 210 10.31 1.65 0.29
CA LEU A 210 9.83 2.86 -0.38
C LEU A 210 8.39 3.11 0.08
N ILE A 211 8.19 4.09 0.96
CA ILE A 211 6.91 4.29 1.67
C ILE A 211 6.27 5.61 1.24
N PHE A 212 5.02 5.54 0.80
CA PHE A 212 4.21 6.71 0.45
C PHE A 212 3.64 7.43 1.66
N SER A 213 3.45 8.75 1.51
CA SER A 213 2.92 9.63 2.56
C SER A 213 1.39 9.73 2.59
N TRP A 214 0.69 9.20 1.58
CA TRP A 214 -0.76 9.39 1.41
C TRP A 214 -1.63 8.21 1.87
N GLY A 215 -1.03 7.08 2.25
CA GLY A 215 -1.77 5.87 2.59
C GLY A 215 -2.41 5.87 3.99
N TYR A 216 -2.69 4.69 4.50
CA TYR A 216 -3.55 4.54 5.68
C TYR A 216 -2.80 4.31 7.00
N GLY A 217 -1.51 3.98 6.96
CA GLY A 217 -0.73 3.62 8.15
C GLY A 217 0.69 4.16 8.16
N THR A 218 0.90 5.38 7.68
CA THR A 218 2.20 6.01 7.44
C THR A 218 3.09 6.05 8.69
N PRO A 219 4.35 5.57 8.64
CA PRO A 219 5.30 5.66 9.74
C PRO A 219 5.76 7.11 9.98
N GLU A 220 5.84 7.53 11.26
CA GLU A 220 6.18 8.91 11.63
C GLU A 220 7.67 9.25 11.40
N ASP A 221 8.58 8.33 11.70
CA ASP A 221 10.04 8.56 11.71
C ASP A 221 10.77 7.93 10.51
N PHE A 222 10.10 7.87 9.33
CA PHE A 222 10.70 7.31 8.13
C PHE A 222 10.60 8.29 6.95
N PRO A 223 11.61 8.35 6.06
CA PRO A 223 11.53 9.16 4.84
C PRO A 223 10.42 8.68 3.91
N LEU A 224 9.52 9.59 3.50
CA LEU A 224 8.34 9.27 2.73
C LEU A 224 8.43 9.82 1.31
N LEU A 225 7.87 9.06 0.36
CA LEU A 225 7.60 9.50 -0.99
C LEU A 225 6.27 10.28 -1.02
N ASN A 226 6.27 11.45 -1.64
CA ASN A 226 5.09 12.32 -1.67
C ASN A 226 4.40 12.37 -3.04
N SER A 227 4.95 11.65 -4.02
CA SER A 227 4.42 11.61 -5.38
C SER A 227 4.86 10.35 -6.10
N ILE A 228 4.17 10.04 -7.19
CA ILE A 228 4.58 8.98 -8.13
C ILE A 228 5.93 9.33 -8.77
N ASP A 229 6.22 10.60 -9.00
CA ASP A 229 7.52 11.04 -9.52
C ASP A 229 8.66 10.78 -8.53
N ASP A 230 8.43 10.92 -7.22
CA ASP A 230 9.42 10.55 -6.21
C ASP A 230 9.74 9.04 -6.29
N LEU A 231 8.71 8.20 -6.46
CA LEU A 231 8.90 6.75 -6.65
C LEU A 231 9.69 6.46 -7.94
N LYS A 232 9.30 7.10 -9.04
CA LYS A 232 10.00 6.96 -10.32
C LYS A 232 11.48 7.34 -10.21
N GLN A 233 11.79 8.45 -9.57
CA GLN A 233 13.18 8.88 -9.35
C GLN A 233 13.95 7.91 -8.45
N ALA A 234 13.31 7.36 -7.41
CA ALA A 234 13.95 6.37 -6.54
C ALA A 234 14.32 5.09 -7.28
N ILE A 235 13.51 4.68 -8.27
CA ILE A 235 13.72 3.45 -9.04
C ILE A 235 14.68 3.66 -10.22
N LEU A 236 14.46 4.72 -11.00
CA LEU A 236 15.14 4.92 -12.30
C LEU A 236 16.29 5.93 -12.23
N GLY A 237 16.44 6.64 -11.12
CA GLY A 237 17.37 7.76 -11.01
C GLY A 237 16.78 9.07 -11.55
N PRO A 238 17.48 10.19 -11.37
CA PRO A 238 17.05 11.48 -11.89
C PRO A 238 17.05 11.46 -13.42
N SER A 239 15.99 12.03 -14.00
CA SER A 239 15.82 12.24 -15.46
C SER A 239 16.78 13.28 -15.99
#